data_f5b2051b8c4aa6ccb05ea302573e4e4b
#
_entry.id   f5b2051b8c4aa6ccb05ea302573e4e4b
#
_cell.length_a   1.000
_cell.length_b   1.000
_cell.length_c   1.000
_cell.angle_alpha   90.00
_cell.angle_beta   90.00
_cell.angle_gamma   90.00
#
_symmetry.space_group_name_H-M   'P 1'
#
loop_
_entity.id
_entity.type
_entity.pdbx_description
1 polymer ?
#
loop_
_entity_poly.entity_id
_entity_poly.type
_entity_poly.pdbx_seq_one_letter_code
_entity_poly.pdbx_strand_id
1 'polypeptide(L)'
;MSKKATEFQRKAMSWMYRGKEIFKPLNTGWIDENVACVREWVANIFFYRKGDTTIMVDAGYNYDRLAEKMGWLGIDPKSIHHILITHQDTDHVGAVEADSPGLFQNAKLYISAIENRYLTGEVRRRVIYHLYKLPQVTINNEKVLLHDGEVFDIDGIRIECFLVPGHTWGHMVYLIDDKYLFTGDTLWFGADGGYSFISSLAEDNKLA
;
A
#
# COMPACT_ATOMS: atom_id res chain seq x y z
N MET A 1 -12.57 -0.79 -10.46
CA MET A 1 -13.90 -1.12 -9.82
C MET A 1 -14.81 0.09 -9.87
N SER A 2 -16.12 -0.08 -10.01
CA SER A 2 -17.04 1.07 -9.98
C SER A 2 -17.02 1.74 -8.59
N LYS A 3 -17.19 3.09 -8.52
CA LYS A 3 -17.32 3.83 -7.25
C LYS A 3 -18.33 3.19 -6.27
N LYS A 4 -19.38 2.55 -6.79
CA LYS A 4 -20.39 1.84 -5.98
C LYS A 4 -19.86 0.55 -5.36
N ALA A 5 -19.06 -0.24 -6.08
CA ALA A 5 -18.46 -1.47 -5.55
C ALA A 5 -17.46 -1.15 -4.43
N THR A 6 -16.63 -0.11 -4.61
CA THR A 6 -15.69 0.37 -3.59
C THR A 6 -16.41 0.87 -2.34
N GLU A 7 -17.52 1.58 -2.49
CA GLU A 7 -18.32 2.06 -1.35
C GLU A 7 -19.01 0.91 -0.60
N PHE A 8 -19.53 -0.08 -1.33
CA PHE A 8 -20.10 -1.27 -0.71
C PHE A 8 -19.06 -2.07 0.08
N GLN A 9 -17.87 -2.28 -0.50
CA GLN A 9 -16.78 -2.98 0.19
C GLN A 9 -16.38 -2.24 1.47
N ARG A 10 -16.22 -0.92 1.41
CA ARG A 10 -15.94 -0.10 2.60
C ARG A 10 -17.00 -0.28 3.69
N LYS A 11 -18.29 -0.23 3.34
CA LYS A 11 -19.39 -0.42 4.29
C LYS A 11 -19.38 -1.84 4.88
N ALA A 12 -19.16 -2.85 4.05
CA ALA A 12 -19.14 -4.25 4.50
C ALA A 12 -17.98 -4.52 5.45
N MET A 13 -16.77 -4.05 5.14
CA MET A 13 -15.61 -4.20 6.01
C MET A 13 -15.76 -3.36 7.29
N SER A 14 -16.27 -2.12 7.22
CA SER A 14 -16.59 -1.31 8.39
C SER A 14 -17.56 -2.02 9.33
N TRP A 15 -18.52 -2.71 8.79
CA TRP A 15 -19.47 -3.49 9.59
C TRP A 15 -18.81 -4.73 10.21
N MET A 16 -18.00 -5.48 9.46
CA MET A 16 -17.32 -6.68 9.96
C MET A 16 -16.34 -6.39 11.10
N TYR A 17 -15.66 -5.25 11.05
CA TYR A 17 -14.61 -4.88 12.02
C TYR A 17 -15.05 -3.80 13.00
N ARG A 18 -16.31 -3.42 13.00
CA ARG A 18 -16.87 -2.39 13.90
C ARG A 18 -16.67 -2.78 15.36
N GLY A 19 -16.02 -1.90 16.12
CA GLY A 19 -15.71 -2.11 17.53
C GLY A 19 -14.47 -2.97 17.81
N LYS A 20 -13.76 -3.45 16.78
CA LYS A 20 -12.45 -4.10 16.94
C LYS A 20 -11.35 -3.07 16.72
N GLU A 21 -10.44 -2.95 17.66
CA GLU A 21 -9.30 -2.02 17.57
C GLU A 21 -8.20 -2.48 16.62
N ILE A 22 -8.49 -3.47 15.75
CA ILE A 22 -7.54 -4.09 14.81
C ILE A 22 -7.01 -3.07 13.79
N PHE A 23 -7.86 -2.12 13.40
CA PHE A 23 -7.52 -1.10 12.41
C PHE A 23 -7.45 0.28 13.08
N LYS A 24 -6.28 0.65 13.58
CA LYS A 24 -6.01 1.99 14.10
C LYS A 24 -4.90 2.67 13.30
N PRO A 25 -5.16 3.04 12.03
CA PRO A 25 -4.17 3.79 11.28
C PRO A 25 -3.83 5.10 11.97
N LEU A 26 -2.58 5.52 11.85
CA LEU A 26 -2.10 6.80 12.35
C LEU A 26 -2.91 7.95 11.76
N ASN A 27 -3.10 9.01 12.51
CA ASN A 27 -3.75 10.20 12.01
C ASN A 27 -2.93 10.85 10.88
N THR A 28 -3.61 11.46 9.92
CA THR A 28 -2.96 12.24 8.86
C THR A 28 -2.08 13.32 9.48
N GLY A 29 -0.81 13.35 9.10
CA GLY A 29 0.17 14.30 9.63
C GLY A 29 1.60 13.95 9.25
N TRP A 30 2.51 14.86 9.56
CA TRP A 30 3.94 14.60 9.57
C TRP A 30 4.30 13.83 10.83
N ILE A 31 5.04 12.72 10.67
CA ILE A 31 5.54 11.89 11.77
C ILE A 31 6.86 12.47 12.27
N ASP A 32 7.71 12.86 11.32
CA ASP A 32 8.94 13.60 11.58
C ASP A 32 9.25 14.52 10.38
N GLU A 33 10.48 15.00 10.25
CA GLU A 33 10.92 15.91 9.19
C GLU A 33 10.89 15.30 7.77
N ASN A 34 10.97 13.96 7.66
CA ASN A 34 11.06 13.25 6.40
C ASN A 34 9.80 12.43 6.08
N VAL A 35 9.08 11.97 7.10
CA VAL A 35 7.97 11.02 6.92
C VAL A 35 6.64 11.65 7.28
N ALA A 36 5.70 11.60 6.36
CA ALA A 36 4.30 11.91 6.59
C ALA A 36 3.42 10.71 6.30
N CYS A 37 2.21 10.70 6.85
CA CYS A 37 1.20 9.73 6.48
C CYS A 37 -0.17 10.36 6.24
N VAL A 38 -0.92 9.74 5.36
CA VAL A 38 -2.36 9.97 5.19
C VAL A 38 -3.10 8.78 5.78
N ARG A 39 -4.02 9.08 6.69
CA ARG A 39 -4.96 8.09 7.21
C ARG A 39 -6.02 7.79 6.18
N GLU A 40 -5.99 6.62 5.64
CA GLU A 40 -7.11 6.05 4.93
C GLU A 40 -8.06 5.39 5.91
N TRP A 41 -8.96 4.57 5.41
CA TRP A 41 -9.97 3.97 6.26
C TRP A 41 -9.44 2.84 7.16
N VAL A 42 -8.61 1.95 6.64
CA VAL A 42 -8.05 0.78 7.36
C VAL A 42 -6.53 0.79 7.35
N ALA A 43 -5.89 1.60 6.51
CA ALA A 43 -4.45 1.64 6.30
C ALA A 43 -3.92 3.08 6.36
N ASN A 44 -2.61 3.22 6.37
CA ASN A 44 -1.92 4.47 6.10
C ASN A 44 -1.23 4.39 4.74
N ILE A 45 -1.23 5.52 4.05
CA ILE A 45 -0.36 5.78 2.93
C ILE A 45 0.78 6.64 3.47
N PHE A 46 2.01 6.27 3.19
CA PHE A 46 3.17 7.01 3.67
C PHE A 46 3.83 7.79 2.55
N PHE A 47 4.50 8.87 2.95
CA PHE A 47 5.33 9.69 2.09
C PHE A 47 6.68 9.86 2.75
N TYR A 48 7.73 9.55 2.02
CA TYR A 48 9.11 9.85 2.42
C TYR A 48 9.63 10.99 1.56
N ARG A 49 10.11 12.07 2.19
CA ARG A 49 10.64 13.25 1.50
C ARG A 49 12.08 13.54 1.91
N LYS A 50 12.93 13.72 0.90
CA LYS A 50 14.32 14.14 1.06
C LYS A 50 14.67 15.12 -0.04
N GLY A 51 15.03 16.35 0.32
CA GLY A 51 15.19 17.44 -0.64
C GLY A 51 13.90 17.72 -1.41
N ASP A 52 13.99 17.71 -2.73
CA ASP A 52 12.85 17.97 -3.62
C ASP A 52 12.10 16.68 -4.03
N THR A 53 12.62 15.50 -3.67
CA THR A 53 12.01 14.22 -4.04
C THR A 53 11.09 13.71 -2.95
N THR A 54 9.87 13.36 -3.35
CA THR A 54 8.89 12.68 -2.48
C THR A 54 8.53 11.33 -3.08
N ILE A 55 8.75 10.27 -2.31
CA ILE A 55 8.35 8.90 -2.64
C ILE A 55 7.08 8.59 -1.86
N MET A 56 6.09 8.01 -2.53
CA MET A 56 4.88 7.51 -1.89
C MET A 56 5.00 6.00 -1.67
N VAL A 57 4.58 5.50 -0.51
CA VAL A 57 4.49 4.07 -0.21
C VAL A 57 3.02 3.71 -0.08
N ASP A 58 2.58 2.85 -0.98
CA ASP A 58 1.19 2.51 -1.28
C ASP A 58 0.36 3.69 -1.79
N ALA A 59 -0.80 3.41 -2.39
CA ALA A 59 -1.62 4.41 -3.06
C ALA A 59 -3.06 4.47 -2.53
N GLY A 60 -3.32 3.78 -1.42
CA GLY A 60 -4.59 3.87 -0.71
C GLY A 60 -5.81 3.45 -1.51
N TYR A 61 -6.95 3.80 -0.98
CA TYR A 61 -8.24 3.27 -1.39
C TYR A 61 -9.08 4.25 -2.19
N ASN A 62 -9.02 5.55 -1.85
CA ASN A 62 -9.88 6.57 -2.41
C ASN A 62 -9.05 7.77 -2.86
N TYR A 63 -8.97 7.90 -4.16
CA TYR A 63 -8.24 8.95 -4.84
C TYR A 63 -8.57 10.37 -4.37
N ASP A 64 -9.86 10.74 -4.35
CA ASP A 64 -10.28 12.12 -4.04
C ASP A 64 -9.89 12.48 -2.60
N ARG A 65 -10.12 11.56 -1.68
CA ARG A 65 -9.79 11.73 -0.26
C ARG A 65 -8.28 11.76 -0.03
N LEU A 66 -7.52 10.94 -0.75
CA LEU A 66 -6.06 10.94 -0.68
C LEU A 66 -5.50 12.29 -1.16
N ALA A 67 -5.94 12.78 -2.31
CA ALA A 67 -5.49 14.06 -2.86
C ALA A 67 -5.81 15.23 -1.91
N GLU A 68 -7.00 15.27 -1.32
CA GLU A 68 -7.39 16.27 -0.33
C GLU A 68 -6.43 16.27 0.88
N LYS A 69 -6.16 15.10 1.45
CA LYS A 69 -5.30 14.97 2.64
C LYS A 69 -3.83 15.22 2.35
N MET A 70 -3.36 14.90 1.15
CA MET A 70 -2.03 15.31 0.69
C MET A 70 -1.89 16.85 0.68
N GLY A 71 -2.95 17.56 0.28
CA GLY A 71 -3.01 19.02 0.36
C GLY A 71 -2.87 19.54 1.80
N TRP A 72 -3.42 18.84 2.79
CA TRP A 72 -3.22 19.22 4.21
C TRP A 72 -1.77 19.07 4.67
N LEU A 73 -1.00 18.16 4.04
CA LEU A 73 0.42 17.95 4.32
C LEU A 73 1.33 18.88 3.51
N GLY A 74 0.78 19.68 2.61
CA GLY A 74 1.55 20.49 1.66
C GLY A 74 2.28 19.66 0.61
N ILE A 75 1.76 18.45 0.30
CA ILE A 75 2.29 17.57 -0.75
C ILE A 75 1.41 17.72 -1.99
N ASP A 76 1.99 18.21 -3.09
CA ASP A 76 1.30 18.24 -4.38
C ASP A 76 1.27 16.81 -4.96
N PRO A 77 0.09 16.24 -5.19
CA PRO A 77 0.00 14.92 -5.83
C PRO A 77 0.74 14.82 -7.18
N LYS A 78 0.85 15.93 -7.92
CA LYS A 78 1.55 15.96 -9.20
C LYS A 78 3.07 15.84 -9.07
N SER A 79 3.63 16.10 -7.89
CA SER A 79 5.06 15.90 -7.61
C SER A 79 5.42 14.43 -7.32
N ILE A 80 4.44 13.55 -7.22
CA ILE A 80 4.69 12.13 -6.97
C ILE A 80 5.02 11.43 -8.29
N HIS A 81 6.29 11.09 -8.45
CA HIS A 81 6.81 10.37 -9.62
C HIS A 81 7.19 8.92 -9.31
N HIS A 82 7.30 8.56 -8.03
CA HIS A 82 7.74 7.24 -7.58
C HIS A 82 6.80 6.72 -6.48
N ILE A 83 6.26 5.52 -6.69
CA ILE A 83 5.37 4.85 -5.75
C ILE A 83 5.89 3.45 -5.49
N LEU A 84 6.23 3.15 -4.25
CA LEU A 84 6.59 1.81 -3.81
C LEU A 84 5.31 1.10 -3.40
N ILE A 85 5.00 -0.05 -3.99
CA ILE A 85 3.80 -0.83 -3.71
C ILE A 85 4.19 -2.04 -2.87
N THR A 86 3.64 -2.13 -1.67
CA THR A 86 3.86 -3.29 -0.80
C THR A 86 3.18 -4.52 -1.34
N HIS A 87 1.92 -4.40 -1.74
CA HIS A 87 1.14 -5.46 -2.37
C HIS A 87 -0.07 -4.90 -3.14
N GLN A 88 -0.79 -5.73 -3.88
CA GLN A 88 -1.80 -5.32 -4.84
C GLN A 88 -3.23 -5.19 -4.27
N ASP A 89 -3.46 -5.38 -2.99
CA ASP A 89 -4.81 -5.25 -2.43
C ASP A 89 -5.34 -3.81 -2.62
N THR A 90 -6.64 -3.67 -2.87
CA THR A 90 -7.24 -2.40 -3.34
C THR A 90 -7.10 -1.22 -2.39
N ASP A 91 -6.88 -1.47 -1.12
CA ASP A 91 -6.60 -0.44 -0.12
C ASP A 91 -5.13 0.04 -0.15
N HIS A 92 -4.28 -0.57 -0.96
CA HIS A 92 -2.89 -0.19 -1.20
C HIS A 92 -2.64 0.35 -2.63
N VAL A 93 -3.51 0.02 -3.59
CA VAL A 93 -3.33 0.44 -4.99
C VAL A 93 -4.50 1.21 -5.59
N GLY A 94 -5.55 1.49 -4.82
CA GLY A 94 -6.80 2.04 -5.36
C GLY A 94 -6.66 3.37 -6.11
N ALA A 95 -5.74 4.26 -5.72
CA ALA A 95 -5.53 5.53 -6.42
C ALA A 95 -4.73 5.40 -7.73
N VAL A 96 -4.14 4.23 -8.02
CA VAL A 96 -3.43 3.93 -9.27
C VAL A 96 -4.15 2.87 -10.11
N GLU A 97 -5.32 2.39 -9.69
CA GLU A 97 -6.15 1.51 -10.52
C GLU A 97 -6.49 2.18 -11.87
N ALA A 98 -6.60 1.38 -12.92
CA ALA A 98 -6.80 1.84 -14.30
C ALA A 98 -8.08 2.68 -14.50
N ASP A 99 -9.09 2.50 -13.65
CA ASP A 99 -10.34 3.26 -13.64
C ASP A 99 -10.32 4.45 -12.66
N SER A 100 -9.20 4.70 -11.98
CA SER A 100 -9.00 5.90 -11.16
C SER A 100 -8.91 7.15 -12.04
N PRO A 101 -9.15 8.36 -11.49
CA PRO A 101 -9.05 9.61 -12.26
C PRO A 101 -7.65 9.95 -12.80
N GLY A 102 -6.66 9.12 -12.58
CA GLY A 102 -5.35 9.22 -13.21
C GLY A 102 -4.41 10.28 -12.62
N LEU A 103 -4.58 10.68 -11.36
CA LEU A 103 -3.71 11.68 -10.72
C LEU A 103 -2.24 11.23 -10.71
N PHE A 104 -2.00 9.95 -10.49
CA PHE A 104 -0.67 9.34 -10.46
C PHE A 104 -0.32 8.55 -11.72
N GLN A 105 -1.02 8.78 -12.84
CA GLN A 105 -0.83 7.99 -14.07
C GLN A 105 0.59 8.03 -14.63
N ASN A 106 1.36 9.08 -14.34
CA ASN A 106 2.74 9.25 -14.78
C ASN A 106 3.77 8.79 -13.74
N ALA A 107 3.31 8.35 -12.57
CA ALA A 107 4.21 7.82 -11.57
C ALA A 107 4.68 6.42 -11.96
N LYS A 108 5.97 6.14 -11.73
CA LYS A 108 6.56 4.82 -11.86
C LYS A 108 6.26 4.01 -10.60
N LEU A 109 5.77 2.80 -10.77
CA LEU A 109 5.46 1.89 -9.66
C LEU A 109 6.59 0.88 -9.50
N TYR A 110 7.02 0.71 -8.27
CA TYR A 110 8.00 -0.30 -7.86
C TYR A 110 7.24 -1.39 -7.11
N ILE A 111 7.23 -2.59 -7.63
CA ILE A 111 6.42 -3.70 -7.11
C ILE A 111 7.16 -5.02 -7.30
N SER A 112 6.96 -5.96 -6.40
CA SER A 112 7.55 -7.30 -6.55
C SER A 112 7.13 -7.96 -7.86
N ALA A 113 8.07 -8.65 -8.50
CA ALA A 113 7.79 -9.45 -9.70
C ALA A 113 6.71 -10.52 -9.43
N ILE A 114 6.66 -11.05 -8.20
CA ILE A 114 5.65 -12.02 -7.78
C ILE A 114 4.29 -11.33 -7.64
N GLU A 115 4.24 -10.14 -7.03
CA GLU A 115 3.00 -9.40 -6.84
C GLU A 115 2.40 -8.94 -8.18
N ASN A 116 3.25 -8.59 -9.15
CA ASN A 116 2.80 -8.22 -10.49
C ASN A 116 2.00 -9.34 -11.19
N ARG A 117 2.19 -10.60 -10.83
CA ARG A 117 1.42 -11.74 -11.37
C ARG A 117 -0.08 -11.67 -11.03
N TYR A 118 -0.44 -11.02 -9.92
CA TYR A 118 -1.84 -10.74 -9.62
C TYR A 118 -2.40 -9.65 -10.55
N LEU A 119 -1.62 -8.61 -10.83
CA LEU A 119 -2.02 -7.52 -11.72
C LEU A 119 -2.18 -7.99 -13.18
N THR A 120 -1.37 -8.94 -13.62
CA THR A 120 -1.47 -9.55 -14.96
C THR A 120 -2.58 -10.61 -15.05
N GLY A 121 -3.15 -11.02 -13.92
CA GLY A 121 -4.18 -12.06 -13.86
C GLY A 121 -3.65 -13.49 -13.95
N GLU A 122 -2.32 -13.68 -13.94
CA GLU A 122 -1.70 -15.00 -13.89
C GLU A 122 -2.03 -15.72 -12.57
N VAL A 123 -2.06 -14.98 -11.48
CA VAL A 123 -2.47 -15.44 -10.15
C VAL A 123 -3.71 -14.66 -9.70
N ARG A 124 -4.54 -15.28 -8.90
CA ARG A 124 -5.72 -14.64 -8.30
C ARG A 124 -5.57 -14.54 -6.79
N ARG A 125 -5.73 -13.33 -6.27
CA ARG A 125 -5.75 -13.05 -4.84
C ARG A 125 -6.91 -13.79 -4.16
N ARG A 126 -6.61 -14.55 -3.12
CA ARG A 126 -7.59 -15.31 -2.35
C ARG A 126 -7.49 -14.93 -0.87
N VAL A 127 -8.61 -14.75 -0.24
CA VAL A 127 -8.75 -14.40 1.18
C VAL A 127 -9.75 -15.35 1.86
N ILE A 128 -9.93 -15.19 3.17
CA ILE A 128 -10.84 -16.01 3.99
C ILE A 128 -10.48 -17.50 3.81
N TYR A 129 -9.21 -17.83 4.15
CA TYR A 129 -8.69 -19.20 4.03
C TYR A 129 -8.86 -19.77 2.62
N HIS A 130 -8.58 -18.97 1.58
CA HIS A 130 -8.71 -19.30 0.15
C HIS A 130 -10.14 -19.52 -0.37
N LEU A 131 -11.17 -19.26 0.44
CA LEU A 131 -12.56 -19.47 0.02
C LEU A 131 -13.07 -18.36 -0.90
N TYR A 132 -12.56 -17.13 -0.76
CA TYR A 132 -13.02 -15.99 -1.54
C TYR A 132 -11.94 -15.45 -2.46
N LYS A 133 -12.28 -15.25 -3.73
CA LYS A 133 -11.40 -14.60 -4.73
C LYS A 133 -11.71 -13.12 -4.80
N LEU A 134 -10.70 -12.29 -4.60
CA LEU A 134 -10.85 -10.85 -4.82
C LEU A 134 -10.94 -10.52 -6.33
N PRO A 135 -11.60 -9.41 -6.68
CA PRO A 135 -11.56 -8.87 -8.03
C PRO A 135 -10.11 -8.63 -8.47
N GLN A 136 -9.84 -8.77 -9.74
CA GLN A 136 -8.53 -8.44 -10.28
C GLN A 136 -8.37 -6.92 -10.35
N VAL A 137 -7.27 -6.42 -9.83
CA VAL A 137 -6.82 -5.04 -10.01
C VAL A 137 -6.08 -4.91 -11.33
N THR A 138 -6.27 -3.82 -12.04
CA THR A 138 -5.54 -3.49 -13.26
C THR A 138 -4.89 -2.12 -13.10
N ILE A 139 -3.60 -2.03 -13.42
CA ILE A 139 -2.81 -0.81 -13.29
C ILE A 139 -2.06 -0.57 -14.60
N ASN A 140 -2.19 0.64 -15.15
CA ASN A 140 -1.59 1.03 -16.44
C ASN A 140 -0.21 1.68 -16.30
N ASN A 141 0.18 2.12 -15.12
CA ASN A 141 1.48 2.75 -14.87
C ASN A 141 2.66 1.89 -15.32
N GLU A 142 3.75 2.53 -15.69
CA GLU A 142 5.05 1.86 -15.85
C GLU A 142 5.44 1.17 -14.53
N LYS A 143 5.93 -0.06 -14.63
CA LYS A 143 6.32 -0.88 -13.47
C LYS A 143 7.79 -1.24 -13.51
N VAL A 144 8.46 -1.05 -12.40
CA VAL A 144 9.76 -1.62 -12.09
C VAL A 144 9.52 -2.88 -11.25
N LEU A 145 9.91 -4.03 -11.78
CA LEU A 145 9.72 -5.30 -11.09
C LEU A 145 10.91 -5.58 -10.18
N LEU A 146 10.64 -5.69 -8.89
CA LEU A 146 11.64 -5.87 -7.84
C LEU A 146 11.75 -7.34 -7.43
N HIS A 147 12.95 -7.70 -6.95
CA HIS A 147 13.27 -9.00 -6.39
C HIS A 147 13.72 -8.86 -4.94
N ASP A 148 13.71 -9.98 -4.20
CA ASP A 148 14.13 -10.02 -2.80
C ASP A 148 15.59 -9.57 -2.63
N GLY A 149 15.82 -8.73 -1.63
CA GLY A 149 17.15 -8.19 -1.30
C GLY A 149 17.71 -7.16 -2.29
N GLU A 150 16.89 -6.70 -3.25
CA GLU A 150 17.32 -5.70 -4.22
C GLU A 150 17.52 -4.34 -3.55
N VAL A 151 18.61 -3.66 -3.92
CA VAL A 151 18.94 -2.31 -3.46
C VAL A 151 19.01 -1.38 -4.66
N PHE A 152 18.34 -0.26 -4.59
CA PHE A 152 18.33 0.75 -5.66
C PHE A 152 18.26 2.17 -5.08
N ASP A 153 18.46 3.15 -5.94
CA ASP A 153 18.47 4.57 -5.59
C ASP A 153 17.42 5.32 -6.40
N ILE A 154 16.71 6.22 -5.75
CA ILE A 154 15.83 7.20 -6.37
C ILE A 154 16.29 8.60 -5.91
N ASP A 155 16.94 9.34 -6.79
CA ASP A 155 17.39 10.73 -6.54
C ASP A 155 18.21 10.90 -5.25
N GLY A 156 19.10 9.94 -4.94
CA GLY A 156 19.93 9.96 -3.73
C GLY A 156 19.21 9.43 -2.48
N ILE A 157 18.06 8.78 -2.66
CA ILE A 157 17.32 8.05 -1.62
C ILE A 157 17.60 6.56 -1.81
N ARG A 158 18.32 5.95 -0.87
CA ARG A 158 18.62 4.52 -0.87
C ARG A 158 17.39 3.74 -0.45
N ILE A 159 17.04 2.73 -1.23
CA ILE A 159 15.91 1.84 -0.93
C ILE A 159 16.40 0.40 -1.01
N GLU A 160 16.12 -0.36 0.03
CA GLU A 160 16.31 -1.79 0.07
C GLU A 160 14.97 -2.47 0.25
N CYS A 161 14.68 -3.50 -0.55
CA CYS A 161 13.41 -4.20 -0.51
C CYS A 161 13.60 -5.66 -0.10
N PHE A 162 12.64 -6.13 0.71
CA PHE A 162 12.61 -7.50 1.21
C PHE A 162 11.29 -8.15 0.85
N LEU A 163 11.36 -9.33 0.28
CA LEU A 163 10.18 -10.15 0.03
C LEU A 163 9.76 -10.82 1.34
N VAL A 164 8.56 -10.51 1.80
CA VAL A 164 7.99 -11.08 3.04
C VAL A 164 6.65 -11.74 2.72
N PRO A 165 6.68 -12.97 2.18
CA PRO A 165 5.46 -13.66 1.78
C PRO A 165 4.64 -14.06 3.01
N GLY A 166 3.30 -14.11 2.82
CA GLY A 166 2.37 -14.52 3.87
C GLY A 166 1.04 -13.84 3.70
N HIS A 167 0.97 -12.53 3.86
CA HIS A 167 -0.23 -11.75 3.54
C HIS A 167 -0.59 -11.93 2.06
N THR A 168 0.33 -11.61 1.16
CA THR A 168 0.35 -12.10 -0.22
C THR A 168 1.66 -12.84 -0.50
N TRP A 169 1.74 -13.57 -1.61
CA TRP A 169 2.99 -14.25 -1.99
C TRP A 169 4.10 -13.30 -2.41
N GLY A 170 3.74 -12.13 -2.89
CA GLY A 170 4.67 -11.11 -3.40
C GLY A 170 4.81 -9.89 -2.50
N HIS A 171 4.30 -9.93 -1.27
CA HIS A 171 4.37 -8.79 -0.36
C HIS A 171 5.80 -8.30 -0.15
N MET A 172 6.01 -6.98 -0.33
CA MET A 172 7.29 -6.32 -0.15
C MET A 172 7.29 -5.41 1.07
N VAL A 173 8.42 -5.37 1.73
CA VAL A 173 8.78 -4.41 2.79
C VAL A 173 9.91 -3.54 2.27
N TYR A 174 9.90 -2.25 2.56
CA TYR A 174 10.88 -1.29 2.08
C TYR A 174 11.61 -0.62 3.24
N LEU A 175 12.94 -0.71 3.24
CA LEU A 175 13.82 0.05 4.13
C LEU A 175 14.37 1.25 3.35
N ILE A 176 14.05 2.46 3.79
CA ILE A 176 14.45 3.71 3.14
C ILE A 176 15.53 4.41 3.98
N ASP A 177 16.64 4.77 3.33
CA ASP A 177 17.82 5.45 3.91
C ASP A 177 18.30 4.77 5.21
N ASP A 178 18.27 3.43 5.25
CA ASP A 178 18.71 2.59 6.38
C ASP A 178 18.02 2.94 7.73
N LYS A 179 16.91 3.66 7.68
CA LYS A 179 16.24 4.21 8.88
C LYS A 179 14.76 3.89 8.96
N TYR A 180 14.03 3.98 7.86
CA TYR A 180 12.57 3.88 7.87
C TYR A 180 12.12 2.59 7.21
N LEU A 181 11.47 1.72 7.99
CA LEU A 181 10.95 0.45 7.52
C LEU A 181 9.41 0.55 7.30
N PHE A 182 8.98 0.37 6.06
CA PHE A 182 7.57 0.35 5.67
C PHE A 182 7.13 -1.08 5.45
N THR A 183 6.29 -1.59 6.33
CA THR A 183 5.97 -3.02 6.45
C THR A 183 4.71 -3.46 5.73
N GLY A 184 3.90 -2.52 5.22
CA GLY A 184 2.58 -2.85 4.66
C GLY A 184 1.76 -3.67 5.64
N ASP A 185 1.08 -4.69 5.14
CA ASP A 185 0.20 -5.56 5.91
C ASP A 185 0.89 -6.79 6.55
N THR A 186 2.23 -6.79 6.57
CA THR A 186 3.00 -7.85 7.23
C THR A 186 2.97 -7.70 8.75
N LEU A 187 3.03 -6.46 9.26
CA LEU A 187 3.03 -6.17 10.69
C LEU A 187 1.95 -5.14 11.02
N TRP A 188 1.12 -5.49 11.99
CA TRP A 188 0.08 -4.65 12.54
C TRP A 188 0.37 -4.39 14.01
N PHE A 189 0.41 -3.12 14.39
CA PHE A 189 0.66 -2.75 15.78
C PHE A 189 -0.66 -2.48 16.49
N GLY A 190 -0.90 -3.20 17.59
CA GLY A 190 -2.01 -2.95 18.49
C GLY A 190 -1.76 -1.74 19.39
N ALA A 191 -2.83 -1.27 20.06
CA ALA A 191 -2.74 -0.16 21.02
C ALA A 191 -1.86 -0.48 22.24
N ASP A 192 -1.65 -1.75 22.53
CA ASP A 192 -0.80 -2.28 23.61
C ASP A 192 0.69 -2.41 23.21
N GLY A 193 1.04 -2.02 21.97
CA GLY A 193 2.39 -2.19 21.41
C GLY A 193 2.70 -3.61 20.93
N GLY A 194 1.75 -4.54 21.05
CA GLY A 194 1.87 -5.86 20.43
C GLY A 194 1.73 -5.79 18.92
N TYR A 195 2.22 -6.81 18.24
CA TYR A 195 2.07 -6.94 16.77
C TYR A 195 1.26 -8.20 16.44
N SER A 196 0.58 -8.13 15.31
CA SER A 196 -0.23 -9.26 14.82
C SER A 196 -0.42 -9.14 13.30
N PHE A 197 -1.06 -10.15 12.73
CA PHE A 197 -1.54 -10.13 11.34
C PHE A 197 -2.97 -10.69 11.29
N ILE A 198 -3.66 -10.46 10.18
CA ILE A 198 -5.03 -10.95 10.03
C ILE A 198 -5.02 -12.25 9.24
N SER A 199 -5.10 -13.36 9.94
CA SER A 199 -5.04 -14.71 9.36
C SER A 199 -6.06 -14.97 8.25
N SER A 200 -7.25 -14.40 8.34
CA SER A 200 -8.28 -14.56 7.31
C SER A 200 -7.98 -13.82 6.00
N LEU A 201 -7.06 -12.85 6.02
CA LEU A 201 -6.60 -12.10 4.87
C LEU A 201 -5.27 -12.61 4.32
N ALA A 202 -4.52 -13.40 5.09
CA ALA A 202 -3.27 -13.98 4.65
C ALA A 202 -3.49 -15.16 3.68
N GLU A 203 -2.63 -15.26 2.68
CA GLU A 203 -2.59 -16.41 1.76
C GLU A 203 -1.84 -17.60 2.37
N ASP A 204 -0.85 -17.33 3.21
CA ASP A 204 -0.16 -18.36 3.99
C ASP A 204 0.06 -17.92 5.43
N ASN A 205 -0.69 -18.49 6.34
CA ASN A 205 -0.64 -18.19 7.77
C ASN A 205 0.61 -18.73 8.50
N LYS A 206 1.43 -19.52 7.82
CA LYS A 206 2.67 -20.04 8.42
C LYS A 206 3.86 -19.15 8.09
N LEU A 207 3.74 -18.39 7.00
CA LEU A 207 4.75 -17.44 6.56
C LEU A 207 4.47 -16.00 7.06
N ALA A 208 3.18 -15.67 7.30
CA ALA A 208 2.74 -14.37 7.79
C ALA A 208 3.07 -14.14 9.28
#